data_5681b1d5ffaf4ee1e5f97fbc9e4138c0
#
_entry.id   5681b1d5ffaf4ee1e5f97fbc9e4138c0
#
_cell.length_a   1.000
_cell.length_b   1.000
_cell.length_c   1.000
_cell.angle_alpha   90.00
_cell.angle_beta   90.00
_cell.angle_gamma   90.00
#
_symmetry.space_group_name_H-M   'P 1'
#
loop_
_entity.id
_entity.type
_entity.pdbx_description
1 polymer ?
#
loop_
_entity_poly.entity_id
_entity_poly.type
_entity_poly.pdbx_seq_one_letter_code
_entity_poly.pdbx_strand_id
1 'polypeptide(L)'
;MLNGPRSALFPAPLVCDLVNTRPLPHADGRALPLANDRVLPLAEEQLSERGDAARNRSRLLDAATLLVAERGVDAVTMDAVAARAGVGKGTVFRRFGSRAGLVRALLDHSEREFQHGFLFGPPPLGPDAEPLDRLIAFGRARIELVEVQGELLRAAEAAGDSHYSAPAHLVSLAHVDALLRAADVGGDTRLLATSLVASLEATLVLHQWRELGYPLRRLADNWAELAHRVVTGRGSRKSGSSAVP
;
A
#
# COMPACT_ATOMS: atom_id res chain seq x y z
N MET A 1 23.01 -22.98 -7.61
CA MET A 1 23.76 -21.72 -7.54
C MET A 1 23.35 -20.82 -8.67
N LEU A 2 22.43 -19.90 -8.47
CA LEU A 2 22.18 -18.77 -9.37
C LEU A 2 21.61 -17.65 -8.49
N ASN A 3 22.51 -16.86 -7.90
CA ASN A 3 22.20 -15.59 -7.28
C ASN A 3 22.14 -14.52 -8.40
N GLY A 4 20.94 -14.26 -8.94
CA GLY A 4 20.68 -13.06 -9.74
C GLY A 4 20.32 -11.90 -8.80
N PRO A 5 20.60 -10.65 -9.17
CA PRO A 5 20.34 -9.50 -8.31
C PRO A 5 18.82 -9.35 -8.08
N ARG A 6 18.43 -9.28 -6.79
CA ARG A 6 17.07 -8.97 -6.37
C ARG A 6 16.70 -7.59 -6.90
N SER A 7 15.67 -7.55 -7.71
CA SER A 7 15.11 -6.31 -8.28
C SER A 7 14.68 -5.39 -7.13
N ALA A 8 15.31 -4.23 -7.03
CA ALA A 8 14.97 -3.20 -6.07
C ALA A 8 13.76 -2.42 -6.61
N LEU A 9 12.54 -2.86 -6.25
CA LEU A 9 11.29 -2.16 -6.58
C LEU A 9 10.78 -1.26 -5.46
N PHE A 10 11.53 -1.19 -4.35
CA PHE A 10 11.32 -0.14 -3.35
C PHE A 10 12.51 0.82 -3.44
N PRO A 11 12.33 2.02 -4.03
CA PRO A 11 13.32 3.08 -3.87
C PRO A 11 13.46 3.39 -2.38
N ALA A 12 14.68 3.78 -1.99
CA ALA A 12 14.95 4.28 -0.65
C ALA A 12 13.88 5.30 -0.24
N PRO A 13 13.54 5.41 1.07
CA PRO A 13 12.47 6.27 1.53
C PRO A 13 12.69 7.68 1.00
N LEU A 14 11.77 8.13 0.15
CA LEU A 14 11.67 9.52 -0.27
C LEU A 14 11.31 10.31 0.99
N VAL A 15 12.29 10.99 1.52
CA VAL A 15 12.07 12.06 2.50
C VAL A 15 11.18 13.07 1.82
N CYS A 16 9.92 13.10 2.24
CA CYS A 16 8.92 14.00 1.69
C CYS A 16 9.20 15.41 2.24
N ASP A 17 9.96 16.22 1.49
CA ASP A 17 10.03 17.67 1.65
C ASP A 17 8.71 18.28 1.15
N LEU A 18 7.65 18.14 1.92
CA LEU A 18 6.39 18.85 1.73
C LEU A 18 6.23 19.94 2.77
N VAL A 19 7.09 20.95 2.71
CA VAL A 19 6.78 22.27 3.28
C VAL A 19 7.31 23.34 2.32
N ASN A 20 6.57 23.59 1.24
CA ASN A 20 6.67 24.86 0.54
C ASN A 20 5.31 25.22 -0.06
N THR A 21 4.36 25.58 0.80
CA THR A 21 3.14 26.26 0.38
C THR A 21 3.47 27.73 0.12
N ARG A 22 3.68 28.07 -1.15
CA ARG A 22 3.60 29.44 -1.63
C ARG A 22 2.19 29.97 -1.33
N PRO A 23 2.04 31.11 -0.67
CA PRO A 23 0.73 31.73 -0.49
C PRO A 23 0.21 32.20 -1.84
N LEU A 24 -1.06 31.87 -2.14
CA LEU A 24 -1.78 32.41 -3.29
C LEU A 24 -1.93 33.91 -3.15
N PRO A 25 -1.81 34.72 -4.24
CA PRO A 25 -2.01 36.15 -4.17
C PRO A 25 -3.50 36.46 -3.98
N HIS A 26 -3.83 37.11 -2.87
CA HIS A 26 -5.14 37.72 -2.67
C HIS A 26 -5.27 38.98 -3.53
N ALA A 27 -6.30 39.02 -4.39
CA ALA A 27 -6.80 40.24 -4.99
C ALA A 27 -7.52 41.02 -3.87
N ASP A 28 -6.96 42.12 -3.48
CA ASP A 28 -7.46 43.34 -2.84
C ASP A 28 -6.58 43.78 -1.70
N GLY A 29 -5.78 44.80 -2.02
CA GLY A 29 -4.78 45.39 -1.14
C GLY A 29 -5.38 46.19 0.02
N ARG A 30 -5.99 45.53 0.99
CA ARG A 30 -6.25 46.10 2.33
C ARG A 30 -5.75 45.15 3.40
N ALA A 31 -4.60 45.49 3.94
CA ALA A 31 -4.09 44.85 5.15
C ALA A 31 -5.00 45.18 6.33
N LEU A 32 -5.69 44.18 6.86
CA LEU A 32 -6.31 44.25 8.18
C LEU A 32 -5.18 44.15 9.21
N PRO A 33 -5.16 44.99 10.27
CA PRO A 33 -4.18 44.85 11.32
C PRO A 33 -4.45 43.58 12.09
N LEU A 34 -3.57 42.57 11.93
CA LEU A 34 -3.58 41.36 12.75
C LEU A 34 -3.19 41.77 14.18
N ALA A 35 -4.19 41.78 15.04
CA ALA A 35 -3.99 41.89 16.48
C ALA A 35 -3.32 40.60 16.97
N ASN A 36 -2.20 40.79 17.69
CA ASN A 36 -1.48 39.81 18.49
C ASN A 36 -0.78 38.65 17.76
N ASP A 37 0.45 38.92 17.40
CA ASP A 37 1.55 37.96 17.21
C ASP A 37 1.94 37.26 18.55
N ARG A 38 0.98 36.54 19.12
CA ARG A 38 1.24 35.58 20.19
C ARG A 38 0.72 34.22 19.72
N VAL A 39 1.41 33.63 18.74
CA VAL A 39 1.38 32.18 18.55
C VAL A 39 1.93 31.61 19.86
N LEU A 40 1.07 30.91 20.59
CA LEU A 40 1.44 30.25 21.84
C LEU A 40 2.56 29.24 21.55
N PRO A 41 3.76 29.40 22.16
CA PRO A 41 4.91 28.52 21.91
C PRO A 41 4.58 27.03 22.10
N LEU A 42 3.59 26.73 22.94
CA LEU A 42 3.09 25.38 23.23
C LEU A 42 2.47 24.65 22.00
N ALA A 43 1.94 25.39 21.01
CA ALA A 43 1.33 24.75 19.82
C ALA A 43 2.41 24.31 18.82
N GLU A 44 3.45 25.07 18.62
CA GLU A 44 4.57 24.73 17.73
C GLU A 44 5.41 23.59 18.31
N GLU A 45 5.66 23.60 19.60
CA GLU A 45 6.39 22.55 20.31
C GLU A 45 5.65 21.21 20.26
N GLN A 46 4.33 21.22 20.48
CA GLN A 46 3.48 20.00 20.37
C GLN A 46 3.39 19.47 18.92
N LEU A 47 3.38 20.34 17.91
CA LEU A 47 3.39 19.93 16.51
C LEU A 47 4.75 19.34 16.12
N SER A 48 5.85 19.93 16.61
CA SER A 48 7.20 19.40 16.43
C SER A 48 7.37 18.03 17.08
N GLU A 49 6.98 17.88 18.35
CA GLU A 49 7.07 16.60 19.07
C GLU A 49 6.23 15.49 18.42
N ARG A 50 5.02 15.81 17.92
CA ARG A 50 4.19 14.85 17.17
C ARG A 50 4.83 14.45 15.86
N GLY A 51 5.43 15.40 15.14
CA GLY A 51 6.17 15.16 13.91
C GLY A 51 7.38 14.26 14.13
N ASP A 52 8.18 14.54 15.17
CA ASP A 52 9.33 13.71 15.55
C ASP A 52 8.92 12.29 15.98
N ALA A 53 7.83 12.20 16.73
CA ALA A 53 7.27 10.92 17.14
C ALA A 53 6.77 10.09 15.93
N ALA A 54 6.18 10.74 14.93
CA ALA A 54 5.74 10.07 13.70
C ALA A 54 6.94 9.63 12.84
N ARG A 55 7.94 10.49 12.65
CA ARG A 55 9.18 10.17 11.95
C ARG A 55 9.94 9.02 12.60
N ASN A 56 10.04 9.03 13.93
CA ASN A 56 10.69 7.94 14.67
C ASN A 56 9.91 6.62 14.54
N ARG A 57 8.58 6.67 14.56
CA ARG A 57 7.74 5.48 14.32
C ARG A 57 7.98 4.90 12.93
N SER A 58 8.01 5.74 11.89
CA SER A 58 8.29 5.29 10.51
C SER A 58 9.65 4.60 10.43
N ARG A 59 10.73 5.23 10.93
CA ARG A 59 12.08 4.64 10.94
C ARG A 59 12.15 3.28 11.62
N LEU A 60 11.39 3.06 12.69
CA LEU A 60 11.31 1.75 13.35
C LEU A 60 10.60 0.71 12.48
N LEU A 61 9.56 1.10 11.78
CA LEU A 61 8.81 0.22 10.87
C LEU A 61 9.61 -0.08 9.60
N ASP A 62 10.33 0.90 9.05
CA ASP A 62 11.26 0.70 7.93
C ASP A 62 12.36 -0.31 8.30
N ALA A 63 12.94 -0.17 9.50
CA ALA A 63 13.92 -1.13 10.03
C ALA A 63 13.34 -2.54 10.18
N ALA A 64 12.08 -2.66 10.61
CA ALA A 64 11.38 -3.94 10.71
C ALA A 64 11.09 -4.54 9.33
N THR A 65 10.65 -3.73 8.34
CA THR A 65 10.44 -4.17 6.95
C THR A 65 11.71 -4.75 6.35
N LEU A 66 12.85 -4.08 6.54
CA LEU A 66 14.15 -4.59 6.07
C LEU A 66 14.54 -5.90 6.74
N LEU A 67 14.24 -6.07 8.04
CA LEU A 67 14.49 -7.34 8.75
C LEU A 67 13.64 -8.48 8.18
N VAL A 68 12.36 -8.20 7.85
CA VAL A 68 11.50 -9.19 7.20
C VAL A 68 12.07 -9.61 5.86
N ALA A 69 12.47 -8.64 5.03
CA ALA A 69 13.00 -8.91 3.69
C ALA A 69 14.32 -9.70 3.72
N GLU A 70 15.19 -9.46 4.71
CA GLU A 70 16.50 -10.11 4.81
C GLU A 70 16.44 -11.48 5.50
N ARG A 71 15.59 -11.63 6.52
CA ARG A 71 15.64 -12.75 7.46
C ARG A 71 14.31 -13.40 7.76
N GLY A 72 13.23 -12.92 7.13
CA GLY A 72 11.86 -13.38 7.38
C GLY A 72 11.24 -12.79 8.65
N VAL A 73 9.95 -13.06 8.81
CA VAL A 73 9.11 -12.50 9.89
C VAL A 73 9.56 -12.89 11.30
N ASP A 74 10.12 -14.08 11.45
CA ASP A 74 10.58 -14.58 12.76
C ASP A 74 11.76 -13.78 13.31
N ALA A 75 12.55 -13.16 12.44
CA ALA A 75 13.64 -12.27 12.83
C ALA A 75 13.16 -10.91 13.38
N VAL A 76 11.88 -10.56 13.22
CA VAL A 76 11.31 -9.31 13.72
C VAL A 76 11.05 -9.45 15.23
N THR A 77 12.06 -9.10 16.00
CA THR A 77 12.00 -8.99 17.47
C THR A 77 12.17 -7.55 17.91
N MET A 78 11.72 -7.21 19.12
CA MET A 78 11.88 -5.86 19.67
C MET A 78 13.35 -5.45 19.73
N ASP A 79 14.24 -6.39 20.06
CA ASP A 79 15.68 -6.18 20.15
C ASP A 79 16.34 -5.99 18.80
N ALA A 80 15.98 -6.82 17.81
CA ALA A 80 16.53 -6.71 16.46
C ALA A 80 16.12 -5.38 15.78
N VAL A 81 14.86 -4.95 15.97
CA VAL A 81 14.39 -3.66 15.44
C VAL A 81 15.07 -2.50 16.15
N ALA A 82 15.25 -2.55 17.48
CA ALA A 82 15.96 -1.53 18.23
C ALA A 82 17.40 -1.38 17.75
N ALA A 83 18.13 -2.51 17.64
CA ALA A 83 19.51 -2.53 17.17
C ALA A 83 19.64 -1.97 15.75
N ARG A 84 18.76 -2.38 14.83
CA ARG A 84 18.80 -1.92 13.44
C ARG A 84 18.46 -0.44 13.28
N ALA A 85 17.51 0.05 14.07
CA ALA A 85 17.11 1.48 14.05
C ALA A 85 18.04 2.39 14.86
N GLY A 86 19.04 1.83 15.59
CA GLY A 86 19.96 2.60 16.42
C GLY A 86 19.30 3.23 17.65
N VAL A 87 18.28 2.58 18.23
CA VAL A 87 17.56 3.08 19.41
C VAL A 87 17.59 2.08 20.56
N GLY A 88 17.30 2.56 21.77
CA GLY A 88 17.17 1.67 22.93
C GLY A 88 15.92 0.78 22.84
N LYS A 89 16.02 -0.48 23.32
CA LYS A 89 14.89 -1.45 23.39
C LYS A 89 13.65 -0.85 24.05
N GLY A 90 13.82 -0.07 25.12
CA GLY A 90 12.72 0.61 25.82
C GLY A 90 11.92 1.56 24.93
N THR A 91 12.54 2.16 23.91
CA THR A 91 11.85 3.02 22.92
C THR A 91 10.90 2.21 22.06
N VAL A 92 11.32 1.03 21.60
CA VAL A 92 10.49 0.12 20.80
C VAL A 92 9.32 -0.41 21.63
N PHE A 93 9.59 -0.86 22.87
CA PHE A 93 8.55 -1.32 23.79
C PHE A 93 7.53 -0.24 24.11
N ARG A 94 7.97 0.98 24.41
CA ARG A 94 7.06 2.10 24.69
C ARG A 94 6.18 2.43 23.48
N ARG A 95 6.66 2.22 22.26
CA ARG A 95 5.94 2.55 21.02
C ARG A 95 4.95 1.48 20.59
N PHE A 96 5.29 0.20 20.72
CA PHE A 96 4.53 -0.92 20.17
C PHE A 96 3.95 -1.87 21.23
N GLY A 97 4.39 -1.76 22.47
CA GLY A 97 3.93 -2.55 23.60
C GLY A 97 4.43 -4.00 23.60
N SER A 98 4.33 -4.69 22.48
CA SER A 98 4.70 -6.09 22.33
C SER A 98 5.15 -6.41 20.89
N ARG A 99 5.71 -7.62 20.68
CA ARG A 99 5.99 -8.14 19.34
C ARG A 99 4.72 -8.18 18.47
N ALA A 100 3.59 -8.60 19.03
CA ALA A 100 2.32 -8.61 18.31
C ALA A 100 1.88 -7.20 17.88
N GLY A 101 2.04 -6.20 18.77
CA GLY A 101 1.79 -4.80 18.45
C GLY A 101 2.73 -4.26 17.37
N LEU A 102 4.02 -4.63 17.41
CA LEU A 102 4.99 -4.29 16.36
C LEU A 102 4.61 -4.90 15.01
N VAL A 103 4.25 -6.19 14.98
CA VAL A 103 3.83 -6.91 13.78
C VAL A 103 2.56 -6.28 13.16
N ARG A 104 1.56 -5.96 13.98
CA ARG A 104 0.36 -5.25 13.51
C ARG A 104 0.71 -3.89 12.91
N ALA A 105 1.55 -3.13 13.60
CA ALA A 105 1.97 -1.82 13.11
C ALA A 105 2.78 -1.92 11.81
N LEU A 106 3.54 -3.00 11.62
CA LEU A 106 4.27 -3.28 10.40
C LEU A 106 3.33 -3.57 9.22
N LEU A 107 2.30 -4.40 9.43
CA LEU A 107 1.28 -4.66 8.41
C LEU A 107 0.56 -3.36 7.99
N ASP A 108 0.13 -2.57 8.97
CA ASP A 108 -0.52 -1.27 8.71
C ASP A 108 0.40 -0.30 7.95
N HIS A 109 1.71 -0.36 8.20
CA HIS A 109 2.70 0.47 7.52
C HIS A 109 2.88 0.03 6.07
N SER A 110 3.11 -1.25 5.85
CA SER A 110 3.29 -1.81 4.51
C SER A 110 2.07 -1.62 3.62
N GLU A 111 0.89 -1.76 4.19
CA GLU A 111 -0.35 -1.51 3.45
C GLU A 111 -0.49 -0.02 3.06
N ARG A 112 -0.12 0.91 3.95
CA ARG A 112 -0.11 2.35 3.62
C ARG A 112 0.93 2.69 2.56
N GLU A 113 2.13 2.11 2.62
CA GLU A 113 3.17 2.31 1.60
C GLU A 113 2.69 1.77 0.24
N PHE A 114 2.06 0.61 0.21
CA PHE A 114 1.46 0.06 -0.99
C PHE A 114 0.37 0.98 -1.56
N GLN A 115 -0.55 1.47 -0.70
CA GLN A 115 -1.60 2.41 -1.09
C GLN A 115 -1.02 3.74 -1.59
N HIS A 116 -0.01 4.27 -0.91
CA HIS A 116 0.69 5.47 -1.34
C HIS A 116 1.31 5.27 -2.73
N GLY A 117 1.90 4.11 -2.98
CA GLY A 117 2.48 3.75 -4.28
C GLY A 117 1.48 3.86 -5.43
N PHE A 118 0.28 3.28 -5.31
CA PHE A 118 -0.70 3.31 -6.40
C PHE A 118 -1.56 4.58 -6.45
N LEU A 119 -1.64 5.36 -5.36
CA LEU A 119 -2.39 6.62 -5.34
C LEU A 119 -1.55 7.83 -5.74
N PHE A 120 -0.28 7.85 -5.36
CA PHE A 120 0.58 9.05 -5.45
C PHE A 120 1.99 8.74 -5.97
N GLY A 121 2.34 7.48 -6.19
CA GLY A 121 3.67 7.06 -6.63
C GLY A 121 3.91 7.32 -8.12
N PRO A 122 5.12 7.00 -8.59
CA PRO A 122 5.48 7.13 -10.00
C PRO A 122 4.81 6.05 -10.86
N PRO A 123 4.71 6.27 -12.19
CA PRO A 123 4.27 5.25 -13.12
C PRO A 123 5.24 4.04 -13.11
N PRO A 124 4.77 2.82 -13.47
CA PRO A 124 3.43 2.51 -13.96
C PRO A 124 2.38 2.30 -12.86
N LEU A 125 2.75 2.24 -11.58
CA LEU A 125 1.83 1.96 -10.48
C LEU A 125 0.96 3.19 -10.15
N GLY A 126 1.56 4.36 -10.14
CA GLY A 126 0.91 5.64 -9.83
C GLY A 126 0.01 6.19 -10.95
N PRO A 127 -0.53 7.43 -10.77
CA PRO A 127 -1.59 7.98 -11.61
C PRO A 127 -1.20 8.33 -13.05
N ASP A 128 0.09 8.52 -13.35
CA ASP A 128 0.55 9.03 -14.64
C ASP A 128 0.81 7.92 -15.69
N ALA A 129 0.11 6.79 -15.60
CA ALA A 129 0.18 5.69 -16.56
C ALA A 129 -1.22 5.29 -17.04
N GLU A 130 -1.30 4.58 -18.16
CA GLU A 130 -2.54 4.06 -18.71
C GLU A 130 -3.22 3.08 -17.74
N PRO A 131 -4.55 3.02 -17.71
CA PRO A 131 -5.30 2.21 -16.75
C PRO A 131 -4.89 0.73 -16.73
N LEU A 132 -4.61 0.13 -17.88
CA LEU A 132 -4.16 -1.27 -17.97
C LEU A 132 -2.77 -1.46 -17.37
N ASP A 133 -1.84 -0.55 -17.66
CA ASP A 133 -0.47 -0.62 -17.12
C ASP A 133 -0.48 -0.47 -15.60
N ARG A 134 -1.31 0.43 -15.07
CA ARG A 134 -1.53 0.60 -13.64
C ARG A 134 -2.12 -0.65 -13.01
N LEU A 135 -3.12 -1.26 -13.65
CA LEU A 135 -3.74 -2.49 -13.15
C LEU A 135 -2.73 -3.65 -13.10
N ILE A 136 -1.91 -3.81 -14.14
CA ILE A 136 -0.84 -4.80 -14.18
C ILE A 136 0.18 -4.54 -13.06
N ALA A 137 0.63 -3.30 -12.93
CA ALA A 137 1.60 -2.91 -11.90
C ALA A 137 1.06 -3.12 -10.48
N PHE A 138 -0.23 -2.82 -10.25
CA PHE A 138 -0.89 -3.04 -8.97
C PHE A 138 -0.81 -4.50 -8.51
N GLY A 139 -1.17 -5.44 -9.38
CA GLY A 139 -1.14 -6.85 -8.99
C GLY A 139 0.29 -7.39 -8.83
N ARG A 140 1.24 -6.94 -9.66
CA ARG A 140 2.65 -7.29 -9.50
C ARG A 140 3.20 -6.83 -8.16
N ALA A 141 2.96 -5.57 -7.81
CA ALA A 141 3.39 -5.00 -6.53
C ALA A 141 2.71 -5.71 -5.33
N ARG A 142 1.44 -6.14 -5.47
CA ARG A 142 0.77 -6.93 -4.43
C ARG A 142 1.39 -8.32 -4.26
N ILE A 143 1.75 -9.00 -5.34
CA ILE A 143 2.43 -10.31 -5.31
C ILE A 143 3.83 -10.17 -4.67
N GLU A 144 4.58 -9.11 -4.98
CA GLU A 144 5.86 -8.81 -4.35
C GLU A 144 5.71 -8.55 -2.84
N LEU A 145 4.65 -7.85 -2.42
CA LEU A 145 4.34 -7.66 -1.01
C LEU A 145 4.06 -8.99 -0.30
N VAL A 146 3.37 -9.93 -0.97
CA VAL A 146 3.14 -11.29 -0.46
C VAL A 146 4.45 -12.08 -0.36
N GLU A 147 5.41 -11.91 -1.27
CA GLU A 147 6.74 -12.54 -1.17
C GLU A 147 7.43 -12.18 0.15
N VAL A 148 7.37 -10.92 0.54
CA VAL A 148 8.07 -10.40 1.72
C VAL A 148 7.28 -10.63 3.00
N GLN A 149 5.96 -10.45 2.97
CA GLN A 149 5.13 -10.39 4.18
C GLN A 149 3.93 -11.34 4.14
N GLY A 150 3.90 -12.30 3.24
CA GLY A 150 2.73 -13.14 2.98
C GLY A 150 2.19 -13.87 4.21
N GLU A 151 3.05 -14.38 5.08
CA GLU A 151 2.59 -15.04 6.32
C GLU A 151 1.88 -14.07 7.28
N LEU A 152 2.33 -12.82 7.36
CA LEU A 152 1.66 -11.80 8.15
C LEU A 152 0.31 -11.42 7.54
N LEU A 153 0.28 -11.24 6.21
CA LEU A 153 -0.94 -10.93 5.47
C LEU A 153 -1.96 -12.07 5.59
N ARG A 154 -1.52 -13.32 5.39
CA ARG A 154 -2.37 -14.51 5.56
C ARG A 154 -2.95 -14.63 6.97
N ALA A 155 -2.13 -14.36 7.99
CA ALA A 155 -2.60 -14.36 9.37
C ALA A 155 -3.64 -13.24 9.63
N ALA A 156 -3.49 -12.08 8.98
CA ALA A 156 -4.46 -10.99 9.06
C ALA A 156 -5.76 -11.32 8.31
N GLU A 157 -5.69 -11.96 7.14
CA GLU A 157 -6.86 -12.44 6.40
C GLU A 157 -7.68 -13.47 7.20
N ALA A 158 -6.99 -14.39 7.89
CA ALA A 158 -7.62 -15.44 8.69
C ALA A 158 -8.21 -14.93 10.02
N ALA A 159 -7.77 -13.80 10.52
CA ALA A 159 -8.12 -13.31 11.88
C ALA A 159 -9.48 -12.61 11.97
N GLY A 160 -10.20 -12.41 10.84
CA GLY A 160 -11.40 -11.58 10.89
C GLY A 160 -12.53 -11.97 9.96
N ASP A 161 -13.74 -12.11 10.52
CA ASP A 161 -15.01 -12.19 9.78
C ASP A 161 -15.26 -10.95 8.91
N SER A 162 -14.44 -9.90 9.04
CA SER A 162 -14.58 -8.61 8.37
C SER A 162 -13.44 -8.29 7.40
N HIS A 163 -12.65 -9.28 6.95
CA HIS A 163 -11.53 -9.06 6.03
C HIS A 163 -11.96 -8.24 4.79
N TYR A 164 -13.07 -8.61 4.16
CA TYR A 164 -13.62 -7.89 3.00
C TYR A 164 -14.16 -6.49 3.31
N SER A 165 -14.40 -6.18 4.57
CA SER A 165 -14.82 -4.85 5.06
C SER A 165 -13.66 -4.04 5.63
N ALA A 166 -12.44 -4.59 5.67
CA ALA A 166 -11.26 -3.88 6.16
C ALA A 166 -10.96 -2.66 5.27
N PRO A 167 -10.65 -1.50 5.85
CA PRO A 167 -10.40 -0.27 5.08
C PRO A 167 -9.35 -0.45 3.97
N ALA A 168 -8.29 -1.19 4.22
CA ALA A 168 -7.23 -1.46 3.24
C ALA A 168 -7.76 -2.25 2.03
N HIS A 169 -8.58 -3.27 2.26
CA HIS A 169 -9.22 -4.05 1.20
C HIS A 169 -10.17 -3.17 0.37
N LEU A 170 -10.98 -2.34 1.03
CA LEU A 170 -11.92 -1.44 0.34
C LEU A 170 -11.21 -0.40 -0.54
N VAL A 171 -10.06 0.12 -0.10
CA VAL A 171 -9.24 1.05 -0.91
C VAL A 171 -8.70 0.35 -2.15
N SER A 172 -8.16 -0.85 -2.02
CA SER A 172 -7.67 -1.67 -3.14
C SER A 172 -8.78 -1.99 -4.12
N LEU A 173 -9.96 -2.38 -3.62
CA LEU A 173 -11.14 -2.67 -4.43
C LEU A 173 -11.61 -1.42 -5.20
N ALA A 174 -11.70 -0.27 -4.53
CA ALA A 174 -12.10 0.99 -5.16
C ALA A 174 -11.09 1.43 -6.23
N HIS A 175 -9.79 1.22 -6.00
CA HIS A 175 -8.76 1.53 -6.98
C HIS A 175 -8.88 0.67 -8.24
N VAL A 176 -9.02 -0.65 -8.08
CA VAL A 176 -9.18 -1.55 -9.23
C VAL A 176 -10.48 -1.26 -9.99
N ASP A 177 -11.59 -1.02 -9.30
CA ASP A 177 -12.86 -0.62 -9.93
C ASP A 177 -12.71 0.70 -10.73
N ALA A 178 -12.01 1.69 -10.19
CA ALA A 178 -11.74 2.94 -10.89
C ALA A 178 -10.89 2.73 -12.16
N LEU A 179 -9.88 1.84 -12.12
CA LEU A 179 -9.06 1.52 -13.29
C LEU A 179 -9.88 0.80 -14.37
N LEU A 180 -10.74 -0.15 -13.99
CA LEU A 180 -11.61 -0.85 -14.94
C LEU A 180 -12.59 0.12 -15.62
N ARG A 181 -13.15 1.07 -14.89
CA ARG A 181 -13.99 2.13 -15.46
C ARG A 181 -13.21 3.05 -16.39
N ALA A 182 -12.01 3.46 -15.99
CA ALA A 182 -11.15 4.30 -16.82
C ALA A 182 -10.71 3.61 -18.12
N ALA A 183 -10.63 2.27 -18.11
CA ALA A 183 -10.37 1.45 -19.29
C ALA A 183 -11.63 1.12 -20.12
N ASP A 184 -12.80 1.70 -19.81
CA ASP A 184 -14.09 1.47 -20.48
C ASP A 184 -14.49 -0.03 -20.52
N VAL A 185 -14.20 -0.77 -19.42
CA VAL A 185 -14.57 -2.18 -19.30
C VAL A 185 -16.08 -2.31 -19.12
N GLY A 186 -16.71 -3.11 -19.97
CA GLY A 186 -18.15 -3.38 -19.89
C GLY A 186 -18.55 -4.29 -18.72
N GLY A 187 -19.82 -4.26 -18.36
CA GLY A 187 -20.39 -5.09 -17.30
C GLY A 187 -20.30 -4.46 -15.91
N ASP A 188 -20.35 -5.30 -14.87
CA ASP A 188 -20.23 -4.84 -13.47
C ASP A 188 -18.76 -4.78 -13.07
N THR A 189 -18.17 -3.58 -13.20
CA THR A 189 -16.75 -3.35 -12.90
C THR A 189 -16.42 -3.61 -11.42
N ARG A 190 -17.39 -3.41 -10.52
CA ARG A 190 -17.20 -3.66 -9.09
C ARG A 190 -17.09 -5.15 -8.78
N LEU A 191 -17.92 -5.98 -9.39
CA LEU A 191 -17.81 -7.44 -9.25
C LEU A 191 -16.54 -7.97 -9.92
N LEU A 192 -16.16 -7.43 -11.07
CA LEU A 192 -14.88 -7.76 -11.73
C LEU A 192 -13.70 -7.38 -10.84
N ALA A 193 -13.71 -6.17 -10.25
CA ALA A 193 -12.68 -5.73 -9.29
C ALA A 193 -12.59 -6.66 -8.09
N THR A 194 -13.73 -7.10 -7.53
CA THR A 194 -13.77 -8.07 -6.43
C THR A 194 -13.08 -9.38 -6.81
N SER A 195 -13.37 -9.91 -7.98
CA SER A 195 -12.77 -11.16 -8.47
C SER A 195 -11.27 -11.01 -8.72
N LEU A 196 -10.86 -9.88 -9.28
CA LEU A 196 -9.45 -9.57 -9.50
C LEU A 196 -8.69 -9.43 -8.18
N VAL A 197 -9.18 -8.64 -7.24
CA VAL A 197 -8.53 -8.44 -5.93
C VAL A 197 -8.46 -9.74 -5.14
N ALA A 198 -9.51 -10.58 -5.17
CA ALA A 198 -9.52 -11.88 -4.51
C ALA A 198 -8.41 -12.81 -5.03
N SER A 199 -8.04 -12.73 -6.30
CA SER A 199 -6.94 -13.53 -6.85
C SER A 199 -5.55 -13.12 -6.33
N LEU A 200 -5.44 -11.99 -5.67
CA LEU A 200 -4.22 -11.44 -5.06
C LEU A 200 -4.16 -11.62 -3.53
N GLU A 201 -5.12 -12.31 -2.94
CA GLU A 201 -5.10 -12.61 -1.51
C GLU A 201 -3.87 -13.45 -1.15
N ALA A 202 -3.25 -13.10 -0.02
CA ALA A 202 -2.01 -13.75 0.41
C ALA A 202 -2.20 -15.26 0.60
N THR A 203 -3.35 -15.68 1.10
CA THR A 203 -3.68 -17.11 1.26
C THR A 203 -3.60 -17.86 -0.07
N LEU A 204 -4.20 -17.32 -1.14
CA LEU A 204 -4.18 -17.95 -2.45
C LEU A 204 -2.79 -17.90 -3.09
N VAL A 205 -2.13 -16.74 -3.04
CA VAL A 205 -0.79 -16.57 -3.63
C VAL A 205 0.23 -17.47 -2.94
N LEU A 206 0.22 -17.57 -1.61
CA LEU A 206 1.09 -18.47 -0.86
C LEU A 206 0.82 -19.94 -1.17
N HIS A 207 -0.44 -20.36 -1.28
CA HIS A 207 -0.80 -21.71 -1.68
C HIS A 207 -0.23 -22.05 -3.06
N GLN A 208 -0.45 -21.16 -4.04
CA GLN A 208 0.07 -21.36 -5.40
C GLN A 208 1.60 -21.41 -5.44
N TRP A 209 2.26 -20.55 -4.68
CA TRP A 209 3.71 -20.47 -4.66
C TRP A 209 4.35 -21.64 -3.90
N ARG A 210 3.92 -21.89 -2.66
CA ARG A 210 4.61 -22.82 -1.74
C ARG A 210 4.13 -24.25 -1.83
N GLU A 211 2.84 -24.45 -2.08
CA GLU A 211 2.23 -25.79 -2.12
C GLU A 211 2.14 -26.33 -3.54
N LEU A 212 1.73 -25.49 -4.51
CA LEU A 212 1.66 -25.91 -5.92
C LEU A 212 2.98 -25.67 -6.69
N GLY A 213 3.96 -24.99 -6.09
CA GLY A 213 5.29 -24.81 -6.65
C GLY A 213 5.38 -23.81 -7.81
N TYR A 214 4.36 -22.98 -8.04
CA TYR A 214 4.45 -21.95 -9.07
C TYR A 214 5.41 -20.83 -8.66
N PRO A 215 6.41 -20.46 -9.49
CA PRO A 215 7.24 -19.31 -9.21
C PRO A 215 6.42 -18.03 -9.15
N LEU A 216 6.73 -17.12 -8.23
CA LEU A 216 6.02 -15.83 -8.09
C LEU A 216 6.00 -15.01 -9.39
N ARG A 217 7.09 -15.05 -10.15
CA ARG A 217 7.14 -14.42 -11.48
C ARG A 217 6.02 -14.95 -12.40
N ARG A 218 5.77 -16.27 -12.40
CA ARG A 218 4.69 -16.85 -13.19
C ARG A 218 3.32 -16.41 -12.72
N LEU A 219 3.13 -16.22 -11.42
CA LEU A 219 1.88 -15.68 -10.86
C LEU A 219 1.69 -14.23 -11.29
N ALA A 220 2.76 -13.43 -11.26
CA ALA A 220 2.75 -12.03 -11.72
C ALA A 220 2.47 -11.92 -13.24
N ASP A 221 3.03 -12.81 -14.05
CA ASP A 221 2.76 -12.84 -15.49
C ASP A 221 1.32 -13.30 -15.78
N ASN A 222 0.81 -14.28 -15.04
CA ASN A 222 -0.59 -14.73 -15.12
C ASN A 222 -1.57 -13.61 -14.72
N TRP A 223 -1.23 -12.82 -13.68
CA TRP A 223 -2.00 -11.63 -13.32
C TRP A 223 -2.05 -10.62 -14.48
N ALA A 224 -0.91 -10.33 -15.10
CA ALA A 224 -0.85 -9.39 -16.21
C ALA A 224 -1.71 -9.86 -17.39
N GLU A 225 -1.68 -11.16 -17.71
CA GLU A 225 -2.51 -11.76 -18.74
C GLU A 225 -4.01 -11.69 -18.39
N LEU A 226 -4.37 -11.96 -17.12
CA LEU A 226 -5.75 -11.85 -16.65
C LEU A 226 -6.25 -10.40 -16.76
N ALA A 227 -5.47 -9.44 -16.30
CA ALA A 227 -5.78 -8.02 -16.39
C ALA A 227 -6.00 -7.59 -17.86
N HIS A 228 -5.08 -8.00 -18.75
CA HIS A 228 -5.18 -7.73 -20.17
C HIS A 228 -6.47 -8.30 -20.77
N ARG A 229 -6.81 -9.55 -20.47
CA ARG A 229 -8.05 -10.21 -20.99
C ARG A 229 -9.30 -9.52 -20.48
N VAL A 230 -9.32 -9.09 -19.21
CA VAL A 230 -10.47 -8.40 -18.64
C VAL A 230 -10.67 -7.03 -19.30
N VAL A 231 -9.57 -6.29 -19.52
CA VAL A 231 -9.64 -4.94 -20.12
C VAL A 231 -9.93 -5.00 -21.62
N THR A 232 -9.33 -5.95 -22.37
CA THR A 232 -9.49 -6.05 -23.83
C THR A 232 -10.66 -6.93 -24.24
N GLY A 233 -11.13 -7.79 -23.36
CA GLY A 233 -12.30 -8.65 -23.58
C GLY A 233 -13.55 -7.78 -23.74
N ARG A 234 -14.19 -7.82 -24.92
CA ARG A 234 -15.45 -7.14 -25.15
C ARG A 234 -16.53 -7.79 -24.29
N GLY A 235 -16.87 -7.16 -23.17
CA GLY A 235 -18.04 -7.51 -22.39
C GLY A 235 -19.26 -7.52 -23.32
N SER A 236 -20.05 -8.59 -23.25
CA SER A 236 -21.31 -8.69 -23.99
C SER A 236 -22.18 -7.48 -23.64
N ARG A 237 -22.28 -6.51 -24.56
CA ARG A 237 -23.29 -5.45 -24.46
C ARG A 237 -24.62 -6.15 -24.46
N LYS A 238 -25.30 -6.18 -23.33
CA LYS A 238 -26.74 -6.46 -23.31
C LYS A 238 -27.42 -5.36 -24.13
N SER A 239 -27.65 -5.61 -25.40
CA SER A 239 -28.62 -4.86 -26.20
C SER A 239 -29.98 -5.18 -25.60
N GLY A 240 -30.39 -4.39 -24.61
CA GLY A 240 -31.73 -4.41 -24.08
C GLY A 240 -32.63 -3.71 -25.06
N SER A 241 -33.00 -4.41 -26.13
CA SER A 241 -34.20 -4.06 -26.90
C SER A 241 -35.40 -4.57 -26.10
N SER A 242 -35.99 -3.70 -25.31
CA SER A 242 -37.37 -3.87 -24.83
C SER A 242 -38.29 -3.17 -25.83
N ALA A 243 -38.68 -3.91 -26.85
CA ALA A 243 -39.93 -3.64 -27.53
C ALA A 243 -41.00 -4.47 -26.81
N VAL A 244 -41.82 -3.82 -26.04
CA VAL A 244 -43.10 -4.36 -25.56
C VAL A 244 -44.16 -3.91 -26.55
N PRO A 245 -44.99 -4.80 -27.08
CA PRO A 245 -46.16 -4.46 -27.89
C PRO A 245 -47.26 -3.82 -27.05
#